data_765836ef724b3d6f73bdd62d8b6bc1ab
#
_entry.id   765836ef724b3d6f73bdd62d8b6bc1ab
#
_cell.length_a   1.000
_cell.length_b   1.000
_cell.length_c   1.000
_cell.angle_alpha   90.00
_cell.angle_beta   90.00
_cell.angle_gamma   90.00
#
_symmetry.space_group_name_H-M   'P 1'
#
loop_
_entity.id
_entity.type
_entity.pdbx_description
1 polymer ?
#
loop_
_entity_poly.entity_id
_entity_poly.type
_entity_poly.pdbx_seq_one_letter_code
_entity_poly.pdbx_strand_id
1 'polypeptide(L)'
;SLIIAYAPCINHGIKGGLTIAQQVEKEAVEAGYWHLFRFNPALADEGKNPFSLDSKAPTGDYKAFMMREVRYNSLMRANPERATMLFDKAVKNAAAKYKHLVELQNMYGDEFKQD
;
A
#
# COMPACT_ATOMS: atom_id res chain seq x y z
N SER A 1 -9.85 -3.01 19.30
CA SER A 1 -9.19 -3.33 18.00
C SER A 1 -9.36 -2.19 17.01
N LEU A 2 -8.37 -1.97 16.18
CA LEU A 2 -8.41 -0.98 15.09
C LEU A 2 -8.22 -1.68 13.76
N ILE A 3 -9.11 -1.40 12.81
CA ILE A 3 -9.00 -1.89 11.44
C ILE A 3 -9.00 -0.69 10.50
N ILE A 4 -7.97 -0.58 9.67
CA ILE A 4 -7.86 0.45 8.63
C ILE A 4 -7.96 -0.27 7.29
N ALA A 5 -8.97 0.11 6.49
CA ALA A 5 -9.25 -0.56 5.23
C ALA A 5 -9.25 0.44 4.07
N TYR A 6 -8.78 -0.01 2.91
CA TYR A 6 -8.84 0.71 1.65
C TYR A 6 -9.97 0.16 0.78
N ALA A 7 -10.72 1.06 0.17
CA ALA A 7 -11.71 0.73 -0.86
C ALA A 7 -11.72 1.80 -1.94
N PRO A 8 -11.88 1.43 -3.22
CA PRO A 8 -12.08 2.41 -4.29
C PRO A 8 -13.37 3.22 -4.04
N CYS A 9 -13.36 4.49 -4.41
CA CYS A 9 -14.49 5.40 -4.15
C CYS A 9 -15.12 5.87 -5.46
N ILE A 10 -16.45 5.76 -5.56
CA ILE A 10 -17.21 6.22 -6.72
C ILE A 10 -17.10 7.75 -6.90
N ASN A 11 -17.01 8.51 -5.82
CA ASN A 11 -16.88 9.97 -5.88
C ASN A 11 -15.57 10.43 -6.50
N HIS A 12 -14.52 9.64 -6.39
CA HIS A 12 -13.22 9.90 -7.01
C HIS A 12 -13.12 9.34 -8.43
N GLY A 13 -14.08 8.50 -8.82
CA GLY A 13 -14.12 7.85 -10.12
C GLY A 13 -13.09 6.75 -10.30
N ILE A 14 -13.49 5.72 -11.03
CA ILE A 14 -12.63 4.59 -11.40
C ILE A 14 -12.87 4.30 -12.88
N LYS A 15 -11.81 4.22 -13.68
CA LYS A 15 -11.92 3.72 -15.05
C LYS A 15 -12.42 2.28 -15.02
N GLY A 16 -13.52 2.00 -15.71
CA GLY A 16 -14.17 0.68 -15.73
C GLY A 16 -15.30 0.53 -14.71
N GLY A 17 -15.53 1.51 -13.83
CA GLY A 17 -16.64 1.53 -12.87
C GLY A 17 -16.46 0.60 -11.68
N LEU A 18 -17.50 0.46 -10.88
CA LEU A 18 -17.47 -0.32 -9.64
C LEU A 18 -17.44 -1.83 -9.84
N THR A 19 -17.77 -2.32 -11.04
CA THR A 19 -17.75 -3.76 -11.34
C THR A 19 -16.36 -4.38 -11.21
N ILE A 20 -15.31 -3.57 -11.30
CA ILE A 20 -13.92 -4.02 -11.16
C ILE A 20 -13.30 -3.58 -9.82
N ALA A 21 -14.10 -3.10 -8.86
CA ALA A 21 -13.60 -2.55 -7.59
C ALA A 21 -12.71 -3.54 -6.83
N GLN A 22 -13.11 -4.81 -6.75
CA GLN A 22 -12.32 -5.84 -6.06
C GLN A 22 -10.97 -6.09 -6.75
N GLN A 23 -10.95 -6.09 -8.07
CA GLN A 23 -9.70 -6.23 -8.81
C GLN A 23 -8.79 -5.01 -8.62
N VAL A 24 -9.36 -3.80 -8.55
CA VAL A 24 -8.62 -2.57 -8.26
C VAL A 24 -8.00 -2.64 -6.86
N GLU A 25 -8.71 -3.16 -5.88
CA GLU A 25 -8.17 -3.37 -4.52
C GLU A 25 -6.97 -4.32 -4.53
N LYS A 26 -7.07 -5.43 -5.26
CA LYS A 26 -5.96 -6.37 -5.41
C LYS A 26 -4.74 -5.71 -6.08
N GLU A 27 -4.96 -4.98 -7.15
CA GLU A 27 -3.91 -4.28 -7.87
C GLU A 27 -3.27 -3.16 -7.02
N ALA A 28 -4.03 -2.54 -6.11
CA ALA A 28 -3.49 -1.57 -5.16
C ALA A 28 -2.39 -2.20 -4.29
N VAL A 29 -2.60 -3.43 -3.84
CA VAL A 29 -1.61 -4.17 -3.05
C VAL A 29 -0.42 -4.57 -3.93
N GLU A 30 -0.67 -5.09 -5.11
CA GLU A 30 0.38 -5.51 -6.05
C GLU A 30 1.28 -4.34 -6.50
N ALA A 31 0.71 -3.16 -6.65
CA ALA A 31 1.44 -1.95 -7.04
C ALA A 31 2.17 -1.26 -5.87
N GLY A 32 1.88 -1.65 -4.64
CA GLY A 32 2.44 -1.00 -3.44
C GLY A 32 1.73 0.28 -3.05
N TYR A 33 0.53 0.52 -3.58
CA TYR A 33 -0.31 1.65 -3.17
C TYR A 33 -0.93 1.42 -1.80
N TRP A 34 -1.25 0.17 -1.47
CA TRP A 34 -1.76 -0.25 -0.17
C TRP A 34 -0.96 -1.44 0.34
N HIS A 35 -0.70 -1.48 1.63
CA HIS A 35 0.06 -2.56 2.27
C HIS A 35 -0.80 -3.29 3.29
N LEU A 36 -0.65 -4.60 3.35
CA LEU A 36 -1.38 -5.45 4.29
C LEU A 36 -0.44 -5.86 5.41
N PHE A 37 -0.78 -5.49 6.63
CA PHE A 37 -0.04 -5.90 7.82
C PHE A 37 -0.98 -6.00 9.02
N ARG A 38 -0.53 -6.74 10.02
CA ARG A 38 -1.25 -6.93 11.28
C ARG A 38 -0.29 -6.74 12.45
N PHE A 39 -0.81 -6.20 13.53
CA PHE A 39 -0.09 -6.12 14.78
C PHE A 39 -0.96 -6.66 15.90
N ASN A 40 -0.50 -7.73 16.57
CA ASN A 40 -1.19 -8.35 17.68
C ASN A 40 -0.22 -8.48 18.86
N PRO A 41 -0.29 -7.60 19.87
CA PRO A 41 0.64 -7.61 21.00
C PRO A 41 0.54 -8.89 21.84
N ALA A 42 -0.60 -9.58 21.84
CA ALA A 42 -0.76 -10.85 22.56
C ALA A 42 0.20 -11.93 22.06
N LEU A 43 0.63 -11.88 20.81
CA LEU A 43 1.60 -12.84 20.26
C LEU A 43 2.97 -12.71 20.95
N ALA A 44 3.33 -11.52 21.39
CA ALA A 44 4.58 -11.31 22.15
C ALA A 44 4.58 -12.10 23.44
N ASP A 45 3.43 -12.19 24.12
CA ASP A 45 3.29 -12.97 25.36
C ASP A 45 3.47 -14.47 25.10
N GLU A 46 3.19 -14.93 23.88
CA GLU A 46 3.40 -16.32 23.43
C GLU A 46 4.82 -16.57 22.88
N GLY A 47 5.69 -15.56 22.90
CA GLY A 47 7.05 -15.67 22.33
C GLY A 47 7.07 -15.59 20.81
N LYS A 48 6.07 -15.02 20.19
CA LYS A 48 5.95 -14.87 18.73
C LYS A 48 6.05 -13.40 18.31
N ASN A 49 6.48 -13.17 17.07
CA ASN A 49 6.54 -11.81 16.52
C ASN A 49 5.13 -11.20 16.47
N PRO A 50 4.88 -10.08 17.17
CA PRO A 50 3.58 -9.42 17.14
C PRO A 50 3.25 -8.76 15.80
N PHE A 51 4.25 -8.44 14.98
CA PHE A 51 4.08 -7.78 13.69
C PHE A 51 4.11 -8.83 12.56
N SER A 52 3.10 -8.78 11.70
CA SER A 52 3.01 -9.63 10.51
C SER A 52 2.83 -8.76 9.27
N LEU A 53 3.78 -8.81 8.35
CA LEU A 53 3.66 -8.18 7.03
C LEU A 53 3.04 -9.19 6.07
N ASP A 54 1.78 -8.98 5.71
CA ASP A 54 1.02 -9.92 4.88
C ASP A 54 1.22 -9.65 3.38
N SER A 55 1.62 -8.42 3.01
CA SER A 55 1.93 -8.08 1.62
C SER A 55 3.29 -8.59 1.20
N LYS A 56 3.38 -9.10 -0.02
CA LYS A 56 4.65 -9.37 -0.68
C LYS A 56 5.27 -8.07 -1.21
N ALA A 57 6.54 -8.12 -1.59
CA ALA A 57 7.18 -7.00 -2.27
C ALA A 57 6.38 -6.60 -3.51
N PRO A 58 6.11 -5.29 -3.71
CA PRO A 58 5.33 -4.84 -4.85
C PRO A 58 5.96 -5.23 -6.19
N THR A 59 5.16 -5.78 -7.09
CA THR A 59 5.57 -6.19 -8.44
C THR A 59 4.83 -5.43 -9.52
N GLY A 60 3.76 -4.69 -9.17
CA GLY A 60 2.95 -3.93 -10.11
C GLY A 60 3.52 -2.54 -10.41
N ASP A 61 2.89 -1.85 -11.36
CA ASP A 61 3.23 -0.49 -11.73
C ASP A 61 2.39 0.50 -10.94
N TYR A 62 3.02 1.21 -10.01
CA TYR A 62 2.38 2.20 -9.15
C TYR A 62 1.74 3.34 -9.95
N LYS A 63 2.45 3.88 -10.95
CA LYS A 63 1.94 4.97 -11.78
C LYS A 63 0.72 4.55 -12.60
N ALA A 64 0.78 3.36 -13.22
CA ALA A 64 -0.33 2.82 -13.97
C ALA A 64 -1.55 2.62 -13.08
N PHE A 65 -1.35 2.16 -11.84
CA PHE A 65 -2.43 2.04 -10.86
C PHE A 65 -3.05 3.41 -10.55
N MET A 66 -2.22 4.43 -10.26
CA MET A 66 -2.72 5.77 -9.96
C MET A 66 -3.54 6.36 -11.11
N MET A 67 -3.15 6.11 -12.35
CA MET A 67 -3.85 6.64 -13.53
C MET A 67 -5.25 6.05 -13.72
N ARG A 68 -5.60 4.98 -13.03
CA ARG A 68 -6.96 4.44 -13.01
C ARG A 68 -7.93 5.28 -12.19
N GLU A 69 -7.45 6.03 -11.22
CA GLU A 69 -8.28 6.94 -10.44
C GLU A 69 -8.40 8.28 -11.16
N VAL A 70 -9.63 8.73 -11.36
CA VAL A 70 -9.94 9.97 -12.10
C VAL A 70 -9.27 11.18 -11.43
N ARG A 71 -9.17 11.22 -10.11
CA ARG A 71 -8.54 12.33 -9.39
C ARG A 71 -7.07 12.53 -9.79
N TYR A 72 -6.31 11.46 -9.98
CA TYR A 72 -4.90 11.56 -10.41
C TYR A 72 -4.80 11.87 -11.90
N ASN A 73 -5.64 11.25 -12.71
CA ASN A 73 -5.70 11.50 -14.14
C ASN A 73 -6.10 12.95 -14.44
N SER A 74 -7.02 13.53 -13.66
CA SER A 74 -7.42 14.93 -13.78
C SER A 74 -6.26 15.87 -13.47
N LEU A 75 -5.45 15.57 -12.47
CA LEU A 75 -4.26 16.36 -12.17
C LEU A 75 -3.24 16.33 -13.32
N MET A 76 -3.04 15.17 -13.94
CA MET A 76 -2.16 15.02 -15.10
C MET A 76 -2.63 15.88 -16.28
N ARG A 77 -3.94 16.00 -16.49
CA ARG A 77 -4.52 16.86 -17.53
C ARG A 77 -4.39 18.33 -17.20
N ALA A 78 -4.60 18.70 -15.94
CA ALA A 78 -4.62 20.10 -15.52
C ALA A 78 -3.21 20.70 -15.43
N ASN A 79 -2.24 19.94 -14.94
CA ASN A 79 -0.85 20.37 -14.76
C ASN A 79 0.11 19.20 -14.91
N PRO A 80 0.50 18.83 -16.15
CA PRO A 80 1.33 17.65 -16.41
C PRO A 80 2.69 17.68 -15.72
N GLU A 81 3.36 18.81 -15.69
CA GLU A 81 4.71 18.94 -15.10
C GLU A 81 4.67 18.68 -13.59
N ARG A 82 3.74 19.33 -12.89
CA ARG A 82 3.58 19.16 -11.46
C ARG A 82 3.10 17.76 -11.13
N ALA A 83 2.19 17.21 -11.92
CA ALA A 83 1.68 15.86 -11.74
C ALA A 83 2.82 14.83 -11.86
N THR A 84 3.66 14.94 -12.89
CA THR A 84 4.80 14.04 -13.07
C THR A 84 5.73 14.07 -11.86
N MET A 85 6.08 15.26 -11.39
CA MET A 85 6.95 15.44 -10.21
C MET A 85 6.34 14.80 -8.96
N LEU A 86 5.05 15.04 -8.72
CA LEU A 86 4.35 14.50 -7.55
C LEU A 86 4.21 12.98 -7.63
N PHE A 87 3.94 12.44 -8.81
CA PHE A 87 3.80 10.99 -9.00
C PHE A 87 5.13 10.26 -8.83
N ASP A 88 6.23 10.84 -9.32
CA ASP A 88 7.57 10.28 -9.10
C ASP A 88 7.91 10.27 -7.60
N LYS A 89 7.57 11.33 -6.90
CA LYS A 89 7.73 11.39 -5.44
C LYS A 89 6.88 10.36 -4.73
N ALA A 90 5.63 10.17 -5.17
CA ALA A 90 4.71 9.18 -4.61
C ALA A 90 5.24 7.75 -4.78
N VAL A 91 5.81 7.42 -5.93
CA VAL A 91 6.44 6.11 -6.18
C VAL A 91 7.58 5.87 -5.20
N LYS A 92 8.46 6.85 -5.02
CA LYS A 92 9.57 6.75 -4.06
C LYS A 92 9.08 6.59 -2.62
N ASN A 93 8.06 7.35 -2.25
CA ASN A 93 7.47 7.28 -0.91
C ASN A 93 6.82 5.91 -0.64
N ALA A 94 6.17 5.34 -1.64
CA ALA A 94 5.55 4.01 -1.52
C ALA A 94 6.62 2.92 -1.32
N ALA A 95 7.71 2.99 -2.06
CA ALA A 95 8.84 2.06 -1.90
C ALA A 95 9.49 2.20 -0.52
N ALA A 96 9.69 3.43 -0.06
CA ALA A 96 10.24 3.70 1.28
C ALA A 96 9.32 3.19 2.38
N LYS A 97 8.01 3.34 2.21
CA LYS A 97 7.01 2.85 3.17
C LYS A 97 7.04 1.32 3.28
N TYR A 98 7.11 0.61 2.16
CA TYR A 98 7.23 -0.84 2.18
C TYR A 98 8.51 -1.30 2.87
N LYS A 99 9.64 -0.68 2.56
CA LYS A 99 10.92 -0.95 3.22
C LYS A 99 10.81 -0.76 4.73
N HIS A 100 10.17 0.33 5.16
CA HIS A 100 9.95 0.60 6.58
C HIS A 100 9.13 -0.51 7.26
N LEU A 101 8.09 -1.03 6.60
CA LEU A 101 7.28 -2.13 7.13
C LEU A 101 8.10 -3.42 7.27
N VAL A 102 8.99 -3.71 6.32
CA VAL A 102 9.93 -4.84 6.41
C VAL A 102 10.87 -4.65 7.60
N GLU A 103 11.39 -3.46 7.80
CA GLU A 103 12.25 -3.12 8.94
C GLU A 103 11.52 -3.28 10.28
N LEU A 104 10.23 -2.88 10.35
CA LEU A 104 9.41 -3.08 11.55
C LEU A 104 9.20 -4.57 11.86
N GLN A 105 8.93 -5.39 10.84
CA GLN A 105 8.80 -6.83 11.02
C GLN A 105 10.09 -7.44 11.58
N ASN A 106 11.23 -7.04 11.05
CA ASN A 106 12.52 -7.51 11.51
C ASN A 106 12.82 -7.03 12.95
N MET A 107 12.54 -5.77 13.25
CA MET A 107 12.76 -5.20 14.56
C MET A 107 11.99 -5.95 15.66
N TYR A 108 10.72 -6.20 15.45
CA TYR A 108 9.90 -6.96 16.40
C TYR A 108 10.27 -8.45 16.41
N GLY A 109 10.69 -9.00 15.29
CA GLY A 109 11.11 -10.40 15.17
C GLY A 109 12.42 -10.69 15.87
N ASP A 110 13.35 -9.75 15.90
CA ASP A 110 14.66 -9.91 16.51
C ASP A 110 14.59 -10.24 18.00
N GLU A 111 13.57 -9.75 18.69
CA GLU A 111 13.33 -10.04 20.11
C GLU A 111 13.02 -11.54 20.35
N PHE A 112 12.56 -12.25 19.36
CA PHE A 112 12.11 -13.64 19.45
C PHE A 112 13.00 -14.61 18.69
N LYS A 113 14.11 -14.16 18.14
CA LYS A 113 15.09 -15.05 17.52
C LYS A 113 15.77 -15.87 18.60
N GLN A 114 15.79 -17.19 18.40
CA GLN A 114 16.58 -18.09 19.22
C GLN A 114 18.05 -18.03 18.76
N ASP A 115 18.92 -17.88 19.72
CA ASP A 115 20.36 -17.94 19.48
C ASP A 115 20.82 -19.35 19.12
#